data_d6a61862e66a804703686fafce565e50
#
_entry.id   d6a61862e66a804703686fafce565e50
#
_cell.length_a   1.000
_cell.length_b   1.000
_cell.length_c   1.000
_cell.angle_alpha   90.00
_cell.angle_beta   90.00
_cell.angle_gamma   90.00
#
_symmetry.space_group_name_H-M   'P 1'
#
loop_
_entity.id
_entity.type
_entity.pdbx_description
1 polymer ?
#
loop_
_entity_poly.entity_id
_entity_poly.type
_entity_poly.pdbx_seq_one_letter_code
_entity_poly.pdbx_strand_id
1 'polypeptide(L)'
;MKTIKCIGVLTSGGDASGMNAAIRAVTRSAICNNFRVKAIFRGYEGLINGEVKEFTTQDVSSIIQRGGTILKTARSEAFKTPEGRQKANETLEREGIDALIVIGGNGSLAGARDFATEYDVPCIGLPGTIDNDLYGTDSTIGYDTALNTIVECVDKIRDTATSHDRIFFVEVMGRDAGFLAQNSAIASGAEAAIIPEDRTDVDQLELFIGRGFRKTKNSSIVIVSESPKDGGAMHYAERVKAEYPQYDVRVSILGHLQRGGAPTAYDRILASRLGVGAIDALLEGQRNVMIGIQNDKVVYVPFVNAVKKDKPIDRSLIRVLDELSI
;
A
#
# COMPACT_ATOMS: atom_id res chain seq x y z
N MET A 1 -18.18 24.70 -15.63
CA MET A 1 -17.39 24.09 -14.55
C MET A 1 -16.76 25.21 -13.72
N LYS A 2 -16.74 25.07 -12.40
CA LYS A 2 -16.03 26.03 -11.52
C LYS A 2 -14.54 25.98 -11.82
N THR A 3 -13.89 27.12 -12.01
CA THR A 3 -12.46 27.17 -12.26
C THR A 3 -11.72 26.79 -10.98
N ILE A 4 -10.90 25.74 -11.02
CA ILE A 4 -10.06 25.32 -9.90
C ILE A 4 -8.92 26.31 -9.74
N LYS A 5 -8.76 26.87 -8.54
CA LYS A 5 -7.67 27.80 -8.17
C LYS A 5 -6.87 27.33 -6.95
N CYS A 6 -7.49 26.52 -6.11
CA CYS A 6 -6.90 26.03 -4.87
C CYS A 6 -7.19 24.52 -4.73
N ILE A 7 -6.16 23.72 -4.49
CA ILE A 7 -6.28 22.30 -4.22
C ILE A 7 -5.94 21.98 -2.76
N GLY A 8 -6.70 21.06 -2.18
CA GLY A 8 -6.37 20.43 -0.92
C GLY A 8 -5.58 19.13 -1.16
N VAL A 9 -4.55 18.86 -0.37
CA VAL A 9 -3.83 17.60 -0.39
C VAL A 9 -3.84 16.96 1.00
N LEU A 10 -4.17 15.68 1.08
CA LEU A 10 -4.16 14.91 2.32
C LEU A 10 -3.61 13.49 2.10
N THR A 11 -3.11 12.91 3.19
CA THR A 11 -2.80 11.47 3.28
C THR A 11 -3.77 10.82 4.24
N SER A 12 -4.29 9.63 3.90
CA SER A 12 -5.30 8.94 4.69
C SER A 12 -5.05 7.43 4.72
N GLY A 13 -5.44 6.77 5.80
CA GLY A 13 -5.25 5.34 6.00
C GLY A 13 -3.89 5.01 6.62
N GLY A 14 -3.30 3.87 6.27
CA GLY A 14 -1.95 3.51 6.69
C GLY A 14 -0.90 4.33 5.94
N ASP A 15 0.19 4.66 6.62
CA ASP A 15 1.32 5.30 5.95
C ASP A 15 2.08 4.31 5.06
N ALA A 16 2.75 4.86 4.05
CA ALA A 16 3.57 4.11 3.12
C ALA A 16 4.76 4.97 2.69
N SER A 17 5.93 4.33 2.57
CA SER A 17 7.15 5.02 2.13
C SER A 17 7.00 5.52 0.69
N GLY A 18 7.13 6.84 0.49
CA GLY A 18 6.86 7.50 -0.79
C GLY A 18 5.69 8.49 -0.75
N MET A 19 4.85 8.48 0.29
CA MET A 19 3.79 9.48 0.46
C MET A 19 4.34 10.90 0.48
N ASN A 20 5.49 11.14 1.11
CA ASN A 20 6.14 12.45 1.09
C ASN A 20 6.61 12.86 -0.31
N ALA A 21 7.08 11.92 -1.11
CA ALA A 21 7.43 12.19 -2.51
C ALA A 21 6.19 12.57 -3.33
N ALA A 22 5.04 11.92 -3.08
CA ALA A 22 3.77 12.26 -3.73
C ALA A 22 3.27 13.65 -3.30
N ILE A 23 3.27 13.96 -2.01
CA ILE A 23 2.92 15.30 -1.49
C ILE A 23 3.78 16.38 -2.15
N ARG A 24 5.09 16.14 -2.23
CA ARG A 24 6.04 17.04 -2.90
C ARG A 24 5.70 17.23 -4.37
N ALA A 25 5.43 16.17 -5.09
CA ALA A 25 5.14 16.23 -6.52
C ALA A 25 3.83 16.98 -6.79
N VAL A 26 2.76 16.64 -6.07
CA VAL A 26 1.47 17.36 -6.14
C VAL A 26 1.66 18.85 -5.87
N THR A 27 2.32 19.19 -4.75
CA THR A 27 2.49 20.60 -4.34
C THR A 27 3.27 21.39 -5.38
N ARG A 28 4.40 20.85 -5.86
CA ARG A 28 5.25 21.56 -6.83
C ARG A 28 4.60 21.68 -8.19
N SER A 29 3.96 20.61 -8.68
CA SER A 29 3.25 20.63 -9.96
C SER A 29 2.07 21.58 -9.92
N ALA A 30 1.30 21.60 -8.82
CA ALA A 30 0.19 22.53 -8.63
C ALA A 30 0.65 24.00 -8.68
N ILE A 31 1.69 24.35 -7.93
CA ILE A 31 2.24 25.71 -7.90
C ILE A 31 2.80 26.11 -9.27
N CYS A 32 3.46 25.18 -9.98
CA CYS A 32 3.95 25.40 -11.35
C CYS A 32 2.81 25.74 -12.33
N ASN A 33 1.62 25.23 -12.10
CA ASN A 33 0.40 25.48 -12.86
C ASN A 33 -0.49 26.59 -12.25
N ASN A 34 0.06 27.43 -11.38
CA ASN A 34 -0.61 28.57 -10.74
C ASN A 34 -1.78 28.21 -9.81
N PHE A 35 -1.83 26.98 -9.30
CA PHE A 35 -2.76 26.61 -8.23
C PHE A 35 -2.16 26.98 -6.86
N ARG A 36 -3.03 27.41 -5.95
CA ARG A 36 -2.70 27.45 -4.52
C ARG A 36 -2.83 26.03 -3.96
N VAL A 37 -2.04 25.70 -2.95
CA VAL A 37 -2.06 24.40 -2.30
C VAL A 37 -2.31 24.53 -0.82
N LYS A 38 -3.29 23.79 -0.33
CA LYS A 38 -3.59 23.67 1.10
C LYS A 38 -3.36 22.24 1.56
N ALA A 39 -2.42 22.07 2.46
CA ALA A 39 -2.12 20.82 3.13
C ALA A 39 -3.14 20.57 4.25
N ILE A 40 -3.74 19.42 4.26
CA ILE A 40 -4.71 18.98 5.27
C ILE A 40 -4.03 17.92 6.12
N PHE A 41 -3.83 18.20 7.39
CA PHE A 41 -3.15 17.30 8.33
C PHE A 41 -4.10 16.24 8.84
N ARG A 42 -3.58 15.05 9.20
CA ARG A 42 -4.33 13.91 9.74
C ARG A 42 -5.52 13.45 8.88
N GLY A 43 -5.39 13.62 7.57
CA GLY A 43 -6.35 13.11 6.59
C GLY A 43 -7.75 13.66 6.75
N TYR A 44 -8.75 12.80 6.62
CA TYR A 44 -10.16 13.17 6.74
C TYR A 44 -10.55 13.69 8.12
N GLU A 45 -9.90 13.21 9.18
CA GLU A 45 -10.12 13.71 10.54
C GLU A 45 -9.74 15.20 10.63
N GLY A 46 -8.57 15.53 10.12
CA GLY A 46 -8.13 16.92 10.11
C GLY A 46 -8.94 17.80 9.14
N LEU A 47 -9.46 17.24 8.06
CA LEU A 47 -10.38 17.98 7.19
C LEU A 47 -11.66 18.37 7.93
N ILE A 48 -12.24 17.44 8.72
CA ILE A 48 -13.41 17.71 9.59
C ILE A 48 -13.09 18.81 10.61
N ASN A 49 -11.89 18.76 11.20
CA ASN A 49 -11.47 19.66 12.28
C ASN A 49 -10.87 20.99 11.77
N GLY A 50 -10.68 21.16 10.47
CA GLY A 50 -10.11 22.37 9.88
C GLY A 50 -8.59 22.48 10.08
N GLU A 51 -7.86 21.37 10.20
CA GLU A 51 -6.40 21.34 10.34
C GLU A 51 -5.71 21.57 8.98
N VAL A 52 -5.82 22.78 8.47
CA VAL A 52 -5.39 23.19 7.13
C VAL A 52 -4.29 24.24 7.22
N LYS A 53 -3.27 24.11 6.36
CA LYS A 53 -2.19 25.08 6.20
C LYS A 53 -1.90 25.30 4.72
N GLU A 54 -1.72 26.54 4.30
CA GLU A 54 -1.23 26.85 2.95
C GLU A 54 0.23 26.40 2.81
N PHE A 55 0.53 25.66 1.74
CA PHE A 55 1.86 25.17 1.43
C PHE A 55 2.50 25.95 0.29
N THR A 56 3.79 26.15 0.44
CA THR A 56 4.71 26.69 -0.57
C THR A 56 5.67 25.60 -1.04
N THR A 57 6.51 25.88 -2.02
CA THR A 57 7.57 24.97 -2.46
C THR A 57 8.62 24.70 -1.37
N GLN A 58 8.74 25.58 -0.37
CA GLN A 58 9.66 25.42 0.76
C GLN A 58 9.15 24.37 1.76
N ASP A 59 7.82 24.32 2.02
CA ASP A 59 7.23 23.35 2.95
C ASP A 59 7.45 21.90 2.51
N VAL A 60 7.67 21.66 1.22
CA VAL A 60 7.95 20.35 0.63
C VAL A 60 9.40 20.17 0.19
N SER A 61 10.30 21.03 0.67
CA SER A 61 11.73 20.89 0.42
C SER A 61 12.32 19.77 1.26
N SER A 62 13.26 19.00 0.68
CA SER A 62 14.00 17.93 1.38
C SER A 62 13.15 16.87 2.07
N ILE A 63 11.98 16.52 1.49
CA ILE A 63 11.10 15.48 2.03
C ILE A 63 11.02 14.23 1.14
N ILE A 64 11.54 14.25 -0.09
CA ILE A 64 11.41 13.14 -1.05
C ILE A 64 11.99 11.82 -0.52
N GLN A 65 13.06 11.90 0.29
CA GLN A 65 13.74 10.76 0.86
C GLN A 65 13.15 10.31 2.22
N ARG A 66 12.20 11.04 2.78
CA ARG A 66 11.64 10.76 4.10
C ARG A 66 10.53 9.72 4.01
N GLY A 67 10.62 8.68 4.85
CA GLY A 67 9.53 7.73 5.07
C GLY A 67 8.34 8.37 5.80
N GLY A 68 7.23 7.60 5.90
CA GLY A 68 6.00 8.07 6.50
C GLY A 68 5.36 9.24 5.72
N THR A 69 4.63 10.10 6.42
CA THR A 69 3.98 11.28 5.84
C THR A 69 4.10 12.51 6.75
N ILE A 70 4.53 13.64 6.18
CA ILE A 70 4.61 14.92 6.90
C ILE A 70 3.23 15.49 7.26
N LEU A 71 2.18 15.09 6.50
CA LEU A 71 0.80 15.50 6.77
C LEU A 71 0.17 14.69 7.90
N LYS A 72 0.86 13.64 8.39
CA LYS A 72 0.30 12.66 9.30
C LYS A 72 -0.93 11.98 8.70
N THR A 73 -1.42 10.95 9.34
CA THR A 73 -2.63 10.25 8.94
C THR A 73 -3.42 9.83 10.17
N ALA A 74 -4.73 9.73 10.04
CA ALA A 74 -5.60 9.20 11.07
C ALA A 74 -6.75 8.42 10.43
N ARG A 75 -7.28 7.43 11.15
CA ARG A 75 -8.56 6.84 10.83
C ARG A 75 -9.66 7.77 11.33
N SER A 76 -10.68 8.03 10.51
CA SER A 76 -11.81 8.87 10.90
C SER A 76 -13.11 8.06 10.73
N GLU A 77 -13.67 7.65 11.83
CA GLU A 77 -15.02 7.04 11.83
C GLU A 77 -16.09 8.11 11.54
N ALA A 78 -15.83 9.35 11.99
CA ALA A 78 -16.73 10.47 11.73
C ALA A 78 -16.91 10.74 10.23
N PHE A 79 -15.86 10.60 9.41
CA PHE A 79 -15.97 10.82 7.96
C PHE A 79 -16.84 9.79 7.23
N LYS A 80 -17.08 8.62 7.84
CA LYS A 80 -18.01 7.61 7.31
C LYS A 80 -19.46 8.04 7.45
N THR A 81 -19.76 9.03 8.30
CA THR A 81 -21.12 9.56 8.51
C THR A 81 -21.41 10.77 7.62
N PRO A 82 -22.67 11.00 7.22
CA PRO A 82 -23.06 12.21 6.45
C PRO A 82 -22.68 13.51 7.19
N GLU A 83 -22.86 13.56 8.52
CA GLU A 83 -22.56 14.73 9.35
C GLU A 83 -21.07 15.06 9.37
N GLY A 84 -20.21 14.05 9.39
CA GLY A 84 -18.76 14.24 9.32
C GLY A 84 -18.33 14.75 7.95
N ARG A 85 -18.90 14.21 6.87
CA ARG A 85 -18.63 14.68 5.52
C ARG A 85 -19.19 16.09 5.26
N GLN A 86 -20.32 16.46 5.86
CA GLN A 86 -20.82 17.82 5.83
C GLN A 86 -19.84 18.81 6.45
N LYS A 87 -19.32 18.53 7.66
CA LYS A 87 -18.29 19.36 8.30
C LYS A 87 -17.00 19.47 7.46
N ALA A 88 -16.61 18.38 6.81
CA ALA A 88 -15.49 18.38 5.88
C ALA A 88 -15.75 19.32 4.68
N ASN A 89 -16.95 19.32 4.12
CA ASN A 89 -17.33 20.23 3.04
C ASN A 89 -17.35 21.70 3.51
N GLU A 90 -17.92 21.98 4.68
CA GLU A 90 -17.89 23.32 5.29
C GLU A 90 -16.45 23.84 5.45
N THR A 91 -15.50 22.96 5.78
CA THR A 91 -14.07 23.30 5.84
C THR A 91 -13.52 23.61 4.46
N LEU A 92 -13.83 22.83 3.41
CA LEU A 92 -13.39 23.14 2.05
C LEU A 92 -13.89 24.51 1.59
N GLU A 93 -15.17 24.81 1.83
CA GLU A 93 -15.77 26.09 1.47
C GLU A 93 -15.12 27.27 2.20
N ARG A 94 -14.95 27.16 3.53
CA ARG A 94 -14.31 28.17 4.36
C ARG A 94 -12.86 28.42 3.94
N GLU A 95 -12.14 27.39 3.59
CA GLU A 95 -10.73 27.45 3.19
C GLU A 95 -10.57 27.79 1.70
N GLY A 96 -11.64 27.82 0.92
CA GLY A 96 -11.61 28.09 -0.52
C GLY A 96 -10.88 27.02 -1.30
N ILE A 97 -11.04 25.75 -0.92
CA ILE A 97 -10.47 24.60 -1.61
C ILE A 97 -11.45 24.13 -2.68
N ASP A 98 -11.02 24.09 -3.95
CA ASP A 98 -11.89 23.77 -5.08
C ASP A 98 -11.82 22.29 -5.50
N ALA A 99 -10.73 21.58 -5.15
CA ALA A 99 -10.54 20.16 -5.46
C ALA A 99 -9.67 19.48 -4.40
N LEU A 100 -9.80 18.15 -4.26
CA LEU A 100 -9.01 17.35 -3.31
C LEU A 100 -8.10 16.36 -4.04
N ILE A 101 -6.84 16.26 -3.57
CA ILE A 101 -5.93 15.17 -3.87
C ILE A 101 -5.82 14.30 -2.63
N VAL A 102 -6.20 13.02 -2.76
CA VAL A 102 -6.23 12.05 -1.67
C VAL A 102 -5.19 10.97 -1.92
N ILE A 103 -4.18 10.88 -1.06
CA ILE A 103 -3.12 9.87 -1.13
C ILE A 103 -3.44 8.79 -0.10
N GLY A 104 -3.74 7.57 -0.54
CA GLY A 104 -4.07 6.48 0.39
C GLY A 104 -4.55 5.21 -0.32
N GLY A 105 -4.96 4.22 0.47
CA GLY A 105 -5.44 2.93 0.00
C GLY A 105 -6.95 2.89 -0.25
N ASN A 106 -7.50 1.66 -0.40
CA ASN A 106 -8.90 1.38 -0.73
C ASN A 106 -9.92 2.19 0.09
N GLY A 107 -9.79 2.20 1.42
CA GLY A 107 -10.71 2.93 2.29
C GLY A 107 -10.67 4.45 2.09
N SER A 108 -9.49 5.00 1.81
CA SER A 108 -9.31 6.44 1.56
C SER A 108 -9.94 6.86 0.23
N LEU A 109 -9.77 6.04 -0.82
CA LEU A 109 -10.37 6.30 -2.13
C LEU A 109 -11.90 6.07 -2.12
N ALA A 110 -12.38 5.13 -1.31
CA ALA A 110 -13.83 4.97 -1.08
C ALA A 110 -14.43 6.22 -0.44
N GLY A 111 -13.77 6.76 0.61
CA GLY A 111 -14.17 8.01 1.22
C GLY A 111 -14.16 9.19 0.25
N ALA A 112 -13.12 9.30 -0.61
CA ALA A 112 -13.05 10.32 -1.66
C ALA A 112 -14.20 10.20 -2.68
N ARG A 113 -14.52 8.96 -3.09
CA ARG A 113 -15.67 8.69 -3.99
C ARG A 113 -16.99 9.15 -3.40
N ASP A 114 -17.26 8.76 -2.16
CA ASP A 114 -18.53 9.08 -1.50
C ASP A 114 -18.65 10.60 -1.30
N PHE A 115 -17.60 11.24 -0.84
CA PHE A 115 -17.53 12.68 -0.66
C PHE A 115 -17.72 13.45 -1.97
N ALA A 116 -17.03 13.04 -3.03
CA ALA A 116 -17.18 13.66 -4.35
C ALA A 116 -18.58 13.52 -4.94
N THR A 117 -19.27 12.42 -4.63
CA THR A 117 -20.64 12.16 -5.09
C THR A 117 -21.66 13.03 -4.34
N GLU A 118 -21.45 13.24 -3.04
CA GLU A 118 -22.37 14.02 -2.20
C GLU A 118 -22.25 15.54 -2.40
N TYR A 119 -21.02 16.05 -2.61
CA TYR A 119 -20.75 17.49 -2.60
C TYR A 119 -20.24 18.05 -3.93
N ASP A 120 -20.22 17.27 -4.99
CA ASP A 120 -19.71 17.65 -6.32
C ASP A 120 -18.29 18.27 -6.30
N VAL A 121 -17.48 17.85 -5.35
CA VAL A 121 -16.06 18.28 -5.22
C VAL A 121 -15.19 17.38 -6.10
N PRO A 122 -14.41 17.94 -7.05
CA PRO A 122 -13.44 17.14 -7.80
C PRO A 122 -12.42 16.46 -6.87
N CYS A 123 -12.36 15.13 -6.90
CA CYS A 123 -11.39 14.37 -6.14
C CYS A 123 -10.48 13.55 -7.08
N ILE A 124 -9.18 13.61 -6.84
CA ILE A 124 -8.18 12.78 -7.51
C ILE A 124 -7.48 11.92 -6.47
N GLY A 125 -7.39 10.62 -6.70
CA GLY A 125 -6.74 9.66 -5.82
C GLY A 125 -5.34 9.30 -6.28
N LEU A 126 -4.40 9.14 -5.33
CA LEU A 126 -3.11 8.53 -5.55
C LEU A 126 -3.02 7.24 -4.72
N PRO A 127 -2.64 6.10 -5.32
CA PRO A 127 -2.60 4.81 -4.64
C PRO A 127 -1.41 4.73 -3.67
N GLY A 128 -1.62 5.13 -2.41
CA GLY A 128 -0.63 5.10 -1.33
C GLY A 128 -0.94 3.97 -0.35
N THR A 129 -0.40 2.79 -0.62
CA THR A 129 -0.52 1.59 0.23
C THR A 129 0.57 0.59 -0.10
N ILE A 130 1.05 -0.16 0.90
CA ILE A 130 2.01 -1.25 0.70
C ILE A 130 1.35 -2.54 0.23
N ASP A 131 0.03 -2.67 0.33
CA ASP A 131 -0.70 -3.92 0.07
C ASP A 131 -0.80 -4.25 -1.43
N ASN A 132 -0.60 -3.25 -2.30
CA ASN A 132 -0.66 -3.32 -3.77
C ASN A 132 -1.97 -3.91 -4.32
N ASP A 133 -3.06 -3.74 -3.60
CA ASP A 133 -4.38 -4.37 -3.81
C ASP A 133 -5.37 -3.50 -4.61
N LEU A 134 -4.97 -2.30 -5.04
CA LEU A 134 -5.83 -1.38 -5.78
C LEU A 134 -5.95 -1.78 -7.25
N TYR A 135 -7.19 -1.97 -7.71
CA TYR A 135 -7.47 -2.30 -9.11
C TYR A 135 -7.12 -1.13 -10.05
N GLY A 136 -6.54 -1.44 -11.20
CA GLY A 136 -6.26 -0.45 -12.24
C GLY A 136 -4.89 0.21 -12.14
N THR A 137 -4.02 -0.28 -11.27
CA THR A 137 -2.61 0.11 -11.24
C THR A 137 -1.71 -1.11 -11.07
N ASP A 138 -0.58 -1.15 -11.75
CA ASP A 138 0.41 -2.22 -11.63
C ASP A 138 1.11 -2.14 -10.28
N SER A 139 1.38 -0.92 -9.79
CA SER A 139 2.09 -0.70 -8.53
C SER A 139 1.46 0.45 -7.73
N THR A 140 1.54 0.32 -6.39
CA THR A 140 1.13 1.35 -5.43
C THR A 140 2.35 1.95 -4.75
N ILE A 141 2.25 3.21 -4.32
CA ILE A 141 3.32 3.94 -3.62
C ILE A 141 3.59 3.25 -2.28
N GLY A 142 4.83 2.84 -2.07
CA GLY A 142 5.31 2.18 -0.85
C GLY A 142 5.41 0.67 -0.95
N TYR A 143 4.84 0.05 -1.97
CA TYR A 143 4.91 -1.39 -2.18
C TYR A 143 6.34 -1.89 -2.42
N ASP A 144 7.08 -1.24 -3.32
CA ASP A 144 8.46 -1.63 -3.63
C ASP A 144 9.38 -1.48 -2.41
N THR A 145 9.21 -0.42 -1.64
CA THR A 145 9.98 -0.22 -0.40
C THR A 145 9.67 -1.30 0.64
N ALA A 146 8.39 -1.65 0.83
CA ALA A 146 8.00 -2.73 1.72
C ALA A 146 8.58 -4.07 1.28
N LEU A 147 8.53 -4.37 -0.02
CA LEU A 147 9.10 -5.59 -0.59
C LEU A 147 10.60 -5.69 -0.33
N ASN A 148 11.37 -4.62 -0.56
CA ASN A 148 12.81 -4.58 -0.27
C ASN A 148 13.10 -4.76 1.22
N THR A 149 12.29 -4.17 2.10
CA THR A 149 12.42 -4.36 3.56
C THR A 149 12.21 -5.84 3.94
N ILE A 150 11.21 -6.51 3.36
CA ILE A 150 10.95 -7.93 3.60
C ILE A 150 12.16 -8.77 3.14
N VAL A 151 12.64 -8.54 1.92
CA VAL A 151 13.77 -9.29 1.35
C VAL A 151 15.00 -9.14 2.25
N GLU A 152 15.34 -7.91 2.67
CA GLU A 152 16.47 -7.68 3.59
C GLU A 152 16.31 -8.43 4.92
N CYS A 153 15.10 -8.48 5.47
CA CYS A 153 14.82 -9.22 6.70
C CYS A 153 14.94 -10.73 6.50
N VAL A 154 14.42 -11.25 5.39
CA VAL A 154 14.45 -12.68 5.06
C VAL A 154 15.88 -13.15 4.83
N ASP A 155 16.72 -12.36 4.15
CA ASP A 155 18.14 -12.68 3.96
C ASP A 155 18.86 -12.86 5.29
N LYS A 156 18.62 -11.96 6.26
CA LYS A 156 19.17 -12.09 7.62
C LYS A 156 18.65 -13.32 8.36
N ILE A 157 17.35 -13.66 8.18
CA ILE A 157 16.76 -14.86 8.75
C ILE A 157 17.37 -16.12 8.11
N ARG A 158 17.66 -16.09 6.82
CA ARG A 158 18.28 -17.21 6.10
C ARG A 158 19.65 -17.58 6.66
N ASP A 159 20.48 -16.60 6.99
CA ASP A 159 21.79 -16.83 7.59
C ASP A 159 21.70 -17.64 8.88
N THR A 160 20.74 -17.32 9.74
CA THR A 160 20.52 -18.08 10.99
C THR A 160 19.78 -19.40 10.75
N ALA A 161 18.88 -19.47 9.79
CA ALA A 161 18.16 -20.71 9.45
C ALA A 161 19.12 -21.82 9.01
N THR A 162 20.05 -21.49 8.11
CA THR A 162 21.06 -22.43 7.60
C THR A 162 22.05 -22.89 8.67
N SER A 163 22.30 -22.07 9.68
CA SER A 163 23.23 -22.42 10.78
C SER A 163 22.67 -23.45 11.78
N HIS A 164 21.35 -23.74 11.74
CA HIS A 164 20.70 -24.52 12.80
C HIS A 164 19.66 -25.54 12.28
N ASP A 165 19.58 -25.78 10.99
CA ASP A 165 18.61 -26.73 10.39
C ASP A 165 17.16 -26.42 10.79
N ARG A 166 16.73 -25.14 10.62
CA ARG A 166 15.44 -24.64 11.10
C ARG A 166 14.48 -24.34 9.99
N ILE A 167 13.19 -24.45 10.31
CA ILE A 167 12.08 -23.93 9.49
C ILE A 167 11.66 -22.58 10.06
N PHE A 168 11.63 -21.57 9.21
CA PHE A 168 11.10 -20.25 9.57
C PHE A 168 9.81 -19.97 8.84
N PHE A 169 8.76 -19.67 9.59
CA PHE A 169 7.57 -19.01 9.08
C PHE A 169 7.74 -17.50 9.26
N VAL A 170 7.79 -16.76 8.17
CA VAL A 170 7.97 -15.30 8.19
C VAL A 170 6.66 -14.64 7.78
N GLU A 171 5.99 -13.96 8.74
CA GLU A 171 4.75 -13.25 8.49
C GLU A 171 5.02 -11.88 7.91
N VAL A 172 4.33 -11.57 6.81
CA VAL A 172 4.37 -10.28 6.12
C VAL A 172 2.99 -9.64 6.06
N MET A 173 2.94 -8.33 6.00
CA MET A 173 1.71 -7.57 5.84
C MET A 173 1.05 -7.84 4.48
N GLY A 174 -0.10 -7.25 4.22
CA GLY A 174 -0.86 -7.37 2.98
C GLY A 174 -2.37 -7.52 3.22
N ARG A 175 -2.81 -7.71 4.46
CA ARG A 175 -4.20 -7.95 4.86
C ARG A 175 -4.81 -9.16 4.13
N ASP A 176 -5.82 -8.90 3.28
CA ASP A 176 -6.51 -9.89 2.47
C ASP A 176 -5.86 -10.08 1.08
N ALA A 177 -4.64 -9.56 0.86
CA ALA A 177 -3.90 -9.61 -0.41
C ALA A 177 -2.51 -10.22 -0.24
N GLY A 178 -2.17 -11.19 -1.08
CA GLY A 178 -0.92 -11.94 -1.03
C GLY A 178 0.24 -11.36 -1.85
N PHE A 179 0.14 -10.14 -2.38
CA PHE A 179 1.17 -9.57 -3.26
C PHE A 179 2.55 -9.46 -2.61
N LEU A 180 2.61 -8.98 -1.35
CA LEU A 180 3.87 -8.91 -0.61
C LEU A 180 4.43 -10.31 -0.36
N ALA A 181 3.61 -11.25 0.09
CA ALA A 181 4.06 -12.61 0.38
C ALA A 181 4.56 -13.32 -0.88
N GLN A 182 3.80 -13.28 -1.98
CA GLN A 182 4.17 -13.92 -3.23
C GLN A 182 5.49 -13.38 -3.79
N ASN A 183 5.59 -12.04 -3.91
CA ASN A 183 6.76 -11.44 -4.55
C ASN A 183 8.00 -11.49 -3.66
N SER A 184 7.85 -11.36 -2.33
CA SER A 184 8.99 -11.51 -1.42
C SER A 184 9.49 -12.95 -1.35
N ALA A 185 8.61 -13.96 -1.45
CA ALA A 185 9.03 -15.35 -1.50
C ALA A 185 9.88 -15.64 -2.73
N ILE A 186 9.47 -15.17 -3.91
CA ILE A 186 10.27 -15.30 -5.13
C ILE A 186 11.59 -14.56 -5.00
N ALA A 187 11.55 -13.29 -4.57
CA ALA A 187 12.73 -12.43 -4.51
C ALA A 187 13.77 -12.89 -3.48
N SER A 188 13.33 -13.54 -2.40
CA SER A 188 14.23 -14.07 -1.37
C SER A 188 14.58 -15.55 -1.57
N GLY A 189 14.02 -16.24 -2.58
CA GLY A 189 14.19 -17.68 -2.79
C GLY A 189 13.64 -18.52 -1.64
N ALA A 190 12.49 -18.11 -1.07
CA ALA A 190 11.79 -18.89 -0.07
C ALA A 190 11.18 -20.15 -0.72
N GLU A 191 10.99 -21.19 0.08
CA GLU A 191 10.49 -22.47 -0.37
C GLU A 191 9.00 -22.49 -0.62
N ALA A 192 8.23 -21.58 0.01
CA ALA A 192 6.79 -21.42 -0.21
C ALA A 192 6.28 -20.03 0.17
N ALA A 193 5.12 -19.67 -0.39
CA ALA A 193 4.32 -18.54 0.06
C ALA A 193 2.90 -19.03 0.38
N ILE A 194 2.39 -18.66 1.55
CA ILE A 194 0.99 -18.91 1.94
C ILE A 194 0.24 -17.60 1.79
N ILE A 195 -0.72 -17.56 0.86
CA ILE A 195 -1.45 -16.36 0.45
C ILE A 195 -2.98 -16.57 0.54
N PRO A 196 -3.75 -15.51 0.85
CA PRO A 196 -5.21 -15.64 1.02
C PRO A 196 -5.98 -15.93 -0.27
N GLU A 197 -5.41 -15.65 -1.46
CA GLU A 197 -6.03 -15.89 -2.75
C GLU A 197 -5.94 -17.35 -3.23
N ASP A 198 -5.02 -18.11 -2.67
CA ASP A 198 -4.87 -19.52 -3.02
C ASP A 198 -5.79 -20.36 -2.12
N ARG A 199 -7.08 -20.28 -2.43
CA ARG A 199 -8.14 -21.05 -1.76
C ARG A 199 -8.36 -22.37 -2.48
N THR A 200 -7.33 -23.18 -2.61
CA THR A 200 -7.53 -24.57 -3.01
C THR A 200 -8.04 -25.34 -1.79
N ASP A 201 -8.92 -26.35 -2.02
CA ASP A 201 -9.36 -27.28 -0.97
C ASP A 201 -8.20 -28.14 -0.43
N VAL A 202 -7.00 -27.96 -0.99
CA VAL A 202 -5.77 -28.63 -0.61
C VAL A 202 -5.03 -27.78 0.41
N ASP A 203 -4.70 -28.36 1.53
CA ASP A 203 -3.93 -27.71 2.58
C ASP A 203 -2.53 -27.32 2.05
N GLN A 204 -2.28 -26.01 1.92
CA GLN A 204 -1.02 -25.49 1.41
C GLN A 204 0.18 -25.95 2.23
N LEU A 205 -0.02 -26.14 3.53
CA LEU A 205 1.02 -26.67 4.42
C LEU A 205 1.35 -28.13 4.08
N GLU A 206 0.34 -28.98 3.82
CA GLU A 206 0.54 -30.35 3.39
C GLU A 206 1.24 -30.42 2.02
N LEU A 207 0.88 -29.55 1.09
CA LEU A 207 1.57 -29.44 -0.20
C LEU A 207 3.04 -29.04 -0.02
N PHE A 208 3.32 -28.07 0.84
CA PHE A 208 4.70 -27.65 1.13
C PHE A 208 5.50 -28.79 1.78
N ILE A 209 4.96 -29.43 2.80
CA ILE A 209 5.63 -30.54 3.51
C ILE A 209 5.75 -31.76 2.60
N GLY A 210 4.71 -32.08 1.81
CA GLY A 210 4.69 -33.22 0.90
C GLY A 210 5.58 -33.07 -0.33
N ARG A 211 5.81 -31.85 -0.83
CA ARG A 211 6.72 -31.56 -1.94
C ARG A 211 8.18 -31.68 -1.56
N GLY A 212 8.46 -31.70 -0.31
CA GLY A 212 9.79 -32.01 0.12
C GLY A 212 10.43 -31.07 1.12
N PHE A 213 10.23 -31.36 2.37
CA PHE A 213 11.41 -31.44 3.23
C PHE A 213 12.31 -32.51 2.60
N ARG A 214 12.99 -32.13 1.50
CA ARG A 214 13.91 -33.03 0.82
C ARG A 214 15.01 -33.39 1.80
N LYS A 215 15.40 -34.65 1.83
CA LYS A 215 16.50 -35.21 2.65
C LYS A 215 17.85 -34.49 2.53
N THR A 216 17.92 -33.41 1.74
CA THR A 216 19.14 -32.66 1.41
C THR A 216 19.12 -31.19 1.80
N LYS A 217 17.97 -30.60 2.18
CA LYS A 217 17.88 -29.21 2.66
C LYS A 217 17.59 -29.21 4.17
N ASN A 218 18.48 -28.63 4.93
CA ASN A 218 18.41 -28.60 6.38
C ASN A 218 17.64 -27.38 6.91
N SER A 219 17.39 -26.37 6.09
CA SER A 219 16.65 -25.15 6.49
C SER A 219 15.62 -24.75 5.43
N SER A 220 14.52 -24.18 5.86
CA SER A 220 13.46 -23.70 4.96
C SER A 220 12.84 -22.41 5.48
N ILE A 221 12.44 -21.54 4.54
CA ILE A 221 11.73 -20.31 4.82
C ILE A 221 10.38 -20.36 4.09
N VAL A 222 9.32 -20.14 4.85
CA VAL A 222 7.94 -20.03 4.34
C VAL A 222 7.46 -18.62 4.61
N ILE A 223 7.10 -17.89 3.57
CA ILE A 223 6.50 -16.56 3.73
C ILE A 223 4.99 -16.73 3.89
N VAL A 224 4.41 -16.06 4.90
CA VAL A 224 3.00 -16.14 5.21
C VAL A 224 2.41 -14.73 5.18
N SER A 225 1.36 -14.52 4.39
CA SER A 225 0.60 -13.27 4.46
C SER A 225 -0.15 -13.17 5.79
N GLU A 226 -0.13 -11.99 6.42
CA GLU A 226 -1.01 -11.73 7.56
C GLU A 226 -2.47 -11.89 7.09
N SER A 227 -3.15 -12.92 7.56
CA SER A 227 -4.57 -13.09 7.28
C SER A 227 -5.31 -13.32 8.58
N PRO A 228 -6.28 -12.45 8.93
CA PRO A 228 -7.07 -12.66 10.13
C PRO A 228 -7.95 -13.92 10.06
N LYS A 229 -8.14 -14.48 8.87
CA LYS A 229 -8.98 -15.68 8.66
C LYS A 229 -8.22 -16.98 8.91
N ASP A 230 -6.92 -16.99 8.59
CA ASP A 230 -6.11 -18.21 8.60
C ASP A 230 -5.17 -18.31 9.81
N GLY A 231 -5.16 -17.29 10.69
CA GLY A 231 -4.39 -17.28 11.92
C GLY A 231 -2.91 -16.95 11.77
N GLY A 232 -2.46 -16.57 10.56
CA GLY A 232 -1.08 -16.10 10.30
C GLY A 232 -0.01 -17.15 10.51
N ALA A 233 1.24 -16.72 10.56
CA ALA A 233 2.41 -17.62 10.68
C ALA A 233 2.45 -18.46 11.97
N MET A 234 1.89 -17.95 13.05
CA MET A 234 1.82 -18.70 14.32
C MET A 234 0.98 -19.95 14.18
N HIS A 235 -0.18 -19.85 13.52
CA HIS A 235 -1.07 -20.99 13.29
C HIS A 235 -0.36 -22.13 12.52
N TYR A 236 0.32 -21.79 11.42
CA TYR A 236 1.05 -22.78 10.61
C TYR A 236 2.23 -23.38 11.38
N ALA A 237 2.94 -22.57 12.17
CA ALA A 237 4.05 -23.05 12.99
C ALA A 237 3.60 -24.03 14.07
N GLU A 238 2.46 -23.78 14.74
CA GLU A 238 1.89 -24.65 15.74
C GLU A 238 1.44 -25.98 15.14
N ARG A 239 0.82 -25.96 13.96
CA ARG A 239 0.46 -27.18 13.24
C ARG A 239 1.69 -28.02 12.89
N VAL A 240 2.75 -27.41 12.34
CA VAL A 240 3.97 -28.16 12.01
C VAL A 240 4.60 -28.77 13.26
N LYS A 241 4.66 -28.04 14.38
CA LYS A 241 5.18 -28.57 15.65
C LYS A 241 4.39 -29.76 16.17
N ALA A 242 3.06 -29.75 15.99
CA ALA A 242 2.19 -30.83 16.45
C ALA A 242 2.28 -32.07 15.55
N GLU A 243 2.27 -31.89 14.23
CA GLU A 243 2.23 -32.97 13.26
C GLU A 243 3.63 -33.52 12.94
N TYR A 244 4.68 -32.67 13.05
CA TYR A 244 6.07 -32.98 12.68
C TYR A 244 7.06 -32.56 13.77
N PRO A 245 7.04 -33.17 14.95
CA PRO A 245 7.83 -32.73 16.13
C PRO A 245 9.35 -32.83 15.95
N GLN A 246 9.82 -33.50 14.92
CA GLN A 246 11.24 -33.60 14.57
C GLN A 246 11.84 -32.29 14.01
N TYR A 247 11.01 -31.32 13.62
CA TYR A 247 11.51 -30.06 13.05
C TYR A 247 11.59 -28.95 14.10
N ASP A 248 12.71 -28.20 14.08
CA ASP A 248 12.86 -26.97 14.89
C ASP A 248 12.21 -25.81 14.15
N VAL A 249 11.00 -25.44 14.55
CA VAL A 249 10.18 -24.41 13.90
C VAL A 249 10.28 -23.09 14.64
N ARG A 250 10.50 -22.01 13.89
CA ARG A 250 10.56 -20.63 14.37
C ARG A 250 9.57 -19.75 13.61
N VAL A 251 9.16 -18.66 14.25
CA VAL A 251 8.29 -17.64 13.65
C VAL A 251 8.96 -16.28 13.76
N SER A 252 8.88 -15.51 12.69
CA SER A 252 9.26 -14.10 12.65
C SER A 252 8.11 -13.28 12.07
N ILE A 253 7.56 -12.35 12.84
CA ILE A 253 6.50 -11.44 12.40
C ILE A 253 7.14 -10.09 12.12
N LEU A 254 7.22 -9.68 10.83
CA LEU A 254 7.88 -8.45 10.45
C LEU A 254 7.07 -7.19 10.81
N GLY A 255 5.74 -7.29 10.76
CA GLY A 255 4.83 -6.24 11.21
C GLY A 255 5.14 -4.87 10.61
N HIS A 256 5.12 -3.83 11.43
CA HIS A 256 5.24 -2.43 11.01
C HIS A 256 6.62 -2.01 10.48
N LEU A 257 7.66 -2.85 10.56
CA LEU A 257 8.94 -2.57 9.86
C LEU A 257 8.72 -2.33 8.36
N GLN A 258 7.74 -2.99 7.77
CA GLN A 258 7.40 -2.90 6.36
C GLN A 258 6.79 -1.55 5.94
N ARG A 259 6.34 -0.72 6.89
CA ARG A 259 5.76 0.61 6.62
C ARG A 259 6.79 1.73 6.72
N GLY A 260 7.95 1.46 7.32
CA GLY A 260 8.97 2.44 7.61
C GLY A 260 10.07 2.51 6.54
N GLY A 261 11.03 3.37 6.81
CA GLY A 261 12.23 3.53 5.99
C GLY A 261 12.11 4.57 4.89
N ALA A 262 13.27 4.90 4.32
CA ALA A 262 13.35 5.82 3.18
C ALA A 262 12.81 5.11 1.92
N PRO A 263 11.95 5.78 1.11
CA PRO A 263 11.43 5.18 -0.11
C PRO A 263 12.57 4.83 -1.07
N THR A 264 12.43 3.69 -1.75
CA THR A 264 13.32 3.28 -2.85
C THR A 264 13.30 4.30 -3.99
N ALA A 265 14.26 4.21 -4.90
CA ALA A 265 14.25 5.02 -6.11
C ALA A 265 12.97 4.80 -6.93
N TYR A 266 12.50 3.55 -7.00
CA TYR A 266 11.25 3.21 -7.70
C TYR A 266 10.05 3.95 -7.11
N ASP A 267 9.82 3.84 -5.80
CA ASP A 267 8.70 4.50 -5.13
C ASP A 267 8.77 6.04 -5.22
N ARG A 268 9.97 6.64 -5.18
CA ARG A 268 10.13 8.09 -5.39
C ARG A 268 9.73 8.52 -6.80
N ILE A 269 10.12 7.76 -7.81
CA ILE A 269 9.79 8.04 -9.22
C ILE A 269 8.30 7.81 -9.45
N LEU A 270 7.75 6.68 -8.99
CA LEU A 270 6.33 6.37 -9.07
C LEU A 270 5.48 7.48 -8.44
N ALA A 271 5.76 7.83 -7.19
CA ALA A 271 5.05 8.87 -6.46
C ALA A 271 5.14 10.24 -7.16
N SER A 272 6.30 10.56 -7.76
CA SER A 272 6.49 11.79 -8.52
C SER A 272 5.65 11.81 -9.80
N ARG A 273 5.65 10.71 -10.55
CA ARG A 273 4.84 10.57 -11.78
C ARG A 273 3.35 10.67 -11.49
N LEU A 274 2.88 9.96 -10.46
CA LEU A 274 1.47 9.98 -10.06
C LEU A 274 1.05 11.36 -9.55
N GLY A 275 1.92 12.03 -8.77
CA GLY A 275 1.65 13.36 -8.26
C GLY A 275 1.53 14.43 -9.34
N VAL A 276 2.38 14.38 -10.37
CA VAL A 276 2.26 15.24 -11.56
C VAL A 276 0.99 14.88 -12.33
N GLY A 277 0.77 13.59 -12.61
CA GLY A 277 -0.42 13.10 -13.30
C GLY A 277 -1.75 13.48 -12.62
N ALA A 278 -1.75 13.70 -11.30
CA ALA A 278 -2.95 14.20 -10.58
C ALA A 278 -3.27 15.65 -10.97
N ILE A 279 -2.27 16.46 -11.19
CA ILE A 279 -2.47 17.86 -11.63
C ILE A 279 -2.85 17.91 -13.11
N ASP A 280 -2.20 17.10 -13.95
CA ASP A 280 -2.57 16.96 -15.37
C ASP A 280 -4.03 16.53 -15.52
N ALA A 281 -4.48 15.55 -14.72
CA ALA A 281 -5.87 15.11 -14.69
C ALA A 281 -6.85 16.26 -14.37
N LEU A 282 -6.52 17.11 -13.38
CA LEU A 282 -7.37 18.27 -13.05
C LEU A 282 -7.39 19.30 -14.19
N LEU A 283 -6.25 19.55 -14.84
CA LEU A 283 -6.14 20.46 -16.00
C LEU A 283 -6.94 19.95 -17.20
N GLU A 284 -6.98 18.63 -17.40
CA GLU A 284 -7.76 17.96 -18.42
C GLU A 284 -9.25 17.83 -18.07
N GLY A 285 -9.67 18.33 -16.90
CA GLY A 285 -11.04 18.27 -16.43
C GLY A 285 -11.50 16.92 -15.91
N GLN A 286 -10.57 16.00 -15.64
CA GLN A 286 -10.86 14.71 -15.01
C GLN A 286 -11.34 14.91 -13.57
N ARG A 287 -12.26 14.05 -13.15
CA ARG A 287 -12.85 14.09 -11.80
C ARG A 287 -13.09 12.66 -11.30
N ASN A 288 -12.93 12.48 -10.00
CA ASN A 288 -13.28 11.24 -9.30
C ASN A 288 -12.58 10.00 -9.87
N VAL A 289 -11.28 10.16 -10.14
CA VAL A 289 -10.40 9.13 -10.67
C VAL A 289 -9.19 8.92 -9.75
N MET A 290 -8.71 7.69 -9.72
CA MET A 290 -7.38 7.35 -9.23
C MET A 290 -6.37 7.45 -10.37
N ILE A 291 -5.23 8.04 -10.10
CA ILE A 291 -4.09 8.00 -11.03
C ILE A 291 -3.34 6.70 -10.79
N GLY A 292 -3.27 5.86 -11.80
CA GLY A 292 -2.54 4.60 -11.78
C GLY A 292 -1.40 4.53 -12.79
N ILE A 293 -0.64 3.46 -12.72
CA ILE A 293 0.35 3.08 -13.75
C ILE A 293 -0.08 1.74 -14.33
N GLN A 294 -0.16 1.63 -15.65
CA GLN A 294 -0.36 0.37 -16.38
C GLN A 294 0.60 0.32 -17.57
N ASN A 295 1.38 -0.76 -17.67
CA ASN A 295 2.40 -0.92 -18.72
C ASN A 295 3.29 0.33 -18.85
N ASP A 296 3.78 0.83 -17.73
CA ASP A 296 4.61 2.04 -17.59
C ASP A 296 3.97 3.36 -18.08
N LYS A 297 2.65 3.40 -18.25
CA LYS A 297 1.89 4.60 -18.63
C LYS A 297 0.98 5.04 -17.50
N VAL A 298 0.85 6.35 -17.33
CA VAL A 298 -0.14 6.94 -16.42
C VAL A 298 -1.53 6.72 -17.01
N VAL A 299 -2.45 6.25 -16.17
CA VAL A 299 -3.85 5.99 -16.53
C VAL A 299 -4.80 6.61 -15.49
N TYR A 300 -6.00 6.94 -15.93
CA TYR A 300 -7.06 7.46 -15.08
C TYR A 300 -8.10 6.36 -14.83
N VAL A 301 -8.21 5.93 -13.59
CA VAL A 301 -9.10 4.83 -13.17
C VAL A 301 -10.26 5.41 -12.38
N PRO A 302 -11.52 5.34 -12.86
CA PRO A 302 -12.66 5.80 -12.08
C PRO A 302 -12.69 5.17 -10.69
N PHE A 303 -12.97 5.95 -9.64
CA PHE A 303 -13.00 5.44 -8.26
C PHE A 303 -13.92 4.24 -8.08
N VAL A 304 -15.04 4.21 -8.81
CA VAL A 304 -15.97 3.08 -8.78
C VAL A 304 -15.31 1.77 -9.21
N ASN A 305 -14.33 1.81 -10.10
CA ASN A 305 -13.57 0.63 -10.52
C ASN A 305 -12.43 0.34 -9.55
N ALA A 306 -11.67 1.37 -9.17
CA ALA A 306 -10.51 1.22 -8.29
C ALA A 306 -10.86 0.61 -6.92
N VAL A 307 -12.06 0.93 -6.38
CA VAL A 307 -12.48 0.55 -5.02
C VAL A 307 -13.36 -0.71 -4.98
N LYS A 308 -14.09 -1.01 -6.07
CA LYS A 308 -15.06 -2.13 -6.09
C LYS A 308 -14.51 -3.42 -6.69
N LYS A 309 -13.44 -3.34 -7.47
CA LYS A 309 -12.84 -4.50 -8.13
C LYS A 309 -11.62 -4.96 -7.37
N ASP A 310 -11.49 -6.25 -7.18
CA ASP A 310 -10.28 -6.84 -6.64
C ASP A 310 -9.21 -6.85 -7.73
N LYS A 311 -7.97 -6.53 -7.35
CA LYS A 311 -6.80 -6.70 -8.21
C LYS A 311 -6.44 -8.18 -8.19
N PRO A 312 -6.45 -8.87 -9.35
CA PRO A 312 -6.10 -10.27 -9.37
C PRO A 312 -4.60 -10.47 -9.09
N ILE A 313 -4.28 -11.51 -8.33
CA ILE A 313 -2.89 -11.94 -8.17
C ILE A 313 -2.39 -12.60 -9.46
N ASP A 314 -1.12 -12.44 -9.78
CA ASP A 314 -0.52 -13.09 -10.94
C ASP A 314 -0.21 -14.56 -10.64
N ARG A 315 -1.05 -15.45 -11.15
CA ARG A 315 -0.89 -16.90 -10.97
C ARG A 315 0.34 -17.46 -11.68
N SER A 316 0.88 -16.77 -12.68
CA SER A 316 2.12 -17.21 -13.34
C SER A 316 3.32 -17.15 -12.39
N LEU A 317 3.29 -16.21 -11.43
CA LEU A 317 4.32 -16.08 -10.40
C LEU A 317 4.25 -17.22 -9.36
N ILE A 318 3.08 -17.80 -9.11
CA ILE A 318 2.96 -19.01 -8.27
C ILE A 318 3.73 -20.15 -8.91
N ARG A 319 3.57 -20.34 -10.22
CA ARG A 319 4.34 -21.33 -10.98
C ARG A 319 5.85 -21.07 -10.89
N VAL A 320 6.29 -19.80 -11.01
CA VAL A 320 7.70 -19.43 -10.86
C VAL A 320 8.22 -19.82 -9.49
N LEU A 321 7.47 -19.53 -8.42
CA LEU A 321 7.85 -19.92 -7.06
C LEU A 321 7.97 -21.45 -6.95
N ASP A 322 6.99 -22.20 -7.45
CA ASP A 322 6.98 -23.67 -7.42
C ASP A 322 8.17 -24.29 -8.16
N GLU A 323 8.52 -23.76 -9.33
CA GLU A 323 9.67 -24.23 -10.12
C GLU A 323 11.02 -23.92 -9.46
N LEU A 324 11.14 -22.79 -8.75
CA LEU A 324 12.39 -22.37 -8.11
C LEU A 324 12.58 -22.92 -6.69
N SER A 325 11.54 -23.44 -6.07
CA SER A 325 11.59 -24.00 -4.70
C SER A 325 12.14 -25.42 -4.60
N ILE A 326 12.58 -26.02 -5.71
CA ILE A 326 13.12 -27.39 -5.80
C ILE A 326 14.58 -27.50 -5.32
#